data_9d6bcd67085ff5d0ce58cafb381a55fb
#
_entry.id   9d6bcd67085ff5d0ce58cafb381a55fb
#
_cell.length_a   1.000
_cell.length_b   1.000
_cell.length_c   1.000
_cell.angle_alpha   90.00
_cell.angle_beta   90.00
_cell.angle_gamma   90.00
#
_symmetry.space_group_name_H-M   'P 1'
#
loop_
_entity.id
_entity.type
_entity.pdbx_description
1 polymer ?
#
loop_
_entity_poly.entity_id
_entity_poly.type
_entity_poly.pdbx_seq_one_letter_code
_entity_poly.pdbx_strand_id
1 'polypeptide(L)'
;MNISFTSNGWEDLEYWIDNDPDTVTRIKDLIKSIHQDPFRGLGKPEPLRYDLKGYWSRRITSEHRIVYKVSGTKGVDQKCVILQCRFHYED
;
A
#
# COMPACT_ATOMS: atom_id res chain seq x y z
N MET A 1 -3.78 2.74 14.11
CA MET A 1 -4.38 2.23 12.85
C MET A 1 -3.98 0.79 12.62
N ASN A 2 -4.95 -0.06 12.36
CA ASN A 2 -4.67 -1.44 11.95
C ASN A 2 -4.31 -1.49 10.48
N ILE A 3 -3.30 -2.29 10.14
CA ILE A 3 -2.91 -2.53 8.75
C ILE A 3 -3.07 -4.01 8.46
N SER A 4 -3.81 -4.33 7.42
CA SER A 4 -4.05 -5.70 6.99
C SER A 4 -3.83 -5.83 5.49
N PHE A 5 -3.78 -7.07 5.02
CA PHE A 5 -3.60 -7.40 3.62
C PHE A 5 -4.78 -8.20 3.12
N THR A 6 -5.19 -7.96 1.87
CA THR A 6 -6.01 -8.92 1.16
C THR A 6 -5.15 -10.16 0.83
N SER A 7 -5.79 -11.24 0.41
CA SER A 7 -5.05 -12.43 -0.04
C SER A 7 -4.08 -12.09 -1.16
N ASN A 8 -4.51 -11.27 -2.12
CA ASN A 8 -3.65 -10.85 -3.22
C ASN A 8 -2.48 -10.00 -2.74
N GLY A 9 -2.74 -9.06 -1.83
CA GLY A 9 -1.67 -8.22 -1.25
C GLY A 9 -0.64 -9.05 -0.51
N TRP A 10 -1.09 -10.05 0.23
CA TRP A 10 -0.20 -10.96 0.95
C TRP A 10 0.63 -11.81 -0.01
N GLU A 11 0.02 -12.35 -1.07
CA GLU A 11 0.74 -13.13 -2.08
C GLU A 11 1.82 -12.27 -2.77
N ASP A 12 1.52 -11.00 -3.05
CA ASP A 12 2.50 -10.08 -3.61
C ASP A 12 3.68 -9.87 -2.66
N LEU A 13 3.40 -9.70 -1.37
CA LEU A 13 4.46 -9.56 -0.37
C LEU A 13 5.31 -10.83 -0.27
N GLU A 14 4.68 -11.99 -0.28
CA GLU A 14 5.40 -13.28 -0.26
C GLU A 14 6.34 -13.41 -1.47
N TYR A 15 5.90 -12.97 -2.65
CA TYR A 15 6.75 -12.93 -3.83
C TYR A 15 8.05 -12.15 -3.56
N TRP A 16 7.93 -10.95 -2.98
CA TRP A 16 9.11 -10.13 -2.69
C TRP A 16 9.98 -10.75 -1.59
N ILE A 17 9.39 -11.34 -0.58
CA ILE A 17 10.13 -12.05 0.48
C ILE A 17 10.99 -13.15 -0.13
N ASP A 18 10.46 -13.88 -1.10
CA ASP A 18 11.16 -15.00 -1.73
C ASP A 18 12.16 -14.57 -2.80
N ASN A 19 11.97 -13.41 -3.42
CA ASN A 19 12.72 -13.03 -4.62
C ASN A 19 13.55 -11.75 -4.51
N ASP A 20 13.20 -10.82 -3.62
CA ASP A 20 13.86 -9.52 -3.57
C ASP A 20 13.74 -8.87 -2.17
N PRO A 21 14.67 -9.19 -1.26
CA PRO A 21 14.63 -8.62 0.10
C PRO A 21 14.71 -7.09 0.15
N ASP A 22 15.39 -6.46 -0.80
CA ASP A 22 15.48 -4.99 -0.84
C ASP A 22 14.12 -4.35 -1.09
N THR A 23 13.31 -4.98 -1.93
CA THR A 23 11.94 -4.52 -2.18
C THR A 23 11.06 -4.69 -0.94
N VAL A 24 11.26 -5.76 -0.16
CA VAL A 24 10.58 -5.93 1.14
C VAL A 24 10.89 -4.78 2.07
N THR A 25 12.15 -4.38 2.17
CA THR A 25 12.57 -3.24 2.99
C THR A 25 11.87 -1.96 2.55
N ARG A 26 11.79 -1.72 1.24
CA ARG A 26 11.09 -0.56 0.70
C ARG A 26 9.60 -0.59 1.05
N ILE A 27 8.95 -1.74 0.92
CA ILE A 27 7.54 -1.90 1.28
C ILE A 27 7.32 -1.63 2.77
N LYS A 28 8.19 -2.13 3.62
CA LYS A 28 8.12 -1.87 5.07
C LYS A 28 8.19 -0.36 5.35
N ASP A 29 9.10 0.35 4.71
CA ASP A 29 9.23 1.80 4.87
C ASP A 29 7.96 2.53 4.40
N LEU A 30 7.37 2.09 3.31
CA LEU A 30 6.11 2.64 2.82
C LEU A 30 4.97 2.42 3.80
N ILE A 31 4.85 1.21 4.34
CA ILE A 31 3.82 0.88 5.33
C ILE A 31 3.99 1.73 6.58
N LYS A 32 5.23 1.93 7.04
CA LYS A 32 5.52 2.80 8.16
C LYS A 32 5.08 4.24 7.90
N SER A 33 5.34 4.74 6.69
CA SER A 33 4.91 6.07 6.27
C SER A 33 3.39 6.18 6.19
N ILE A 34 2.70 5.15 5.68
CA ILE A 34 1.24 5.09 5.65
C ILE A 34 0.67 5.14 7.07
N HIS A 35 1.28 4.44 8.01
CA HIS A 35 0.85 4.43 9.40
C HIS A 35 0.96 5.82 10.04
N GLN A 36 1.99 6.59 9.67
CA GLN A 36 2.20 7.95 10.17
C GLN A 36 1.18 8.92 9.57
N ASP A 37 0.98 8.87 8.25
CA ASP A 37 0.00 9.68 7.53
C ASP A 37 -0.38 8.94 6.25
N PRO A 38 -1.60 8.42 6.16
CA PRO A 38 -2.01 7.62 5.00
C PRO A 38 -2.11 8.41 3.70
N PHE A 39 -2.10 9.74 3.75
CA PHE A 39 -2.32 10.58 2.57
C PHE A 39 -1.11 11.42 2.18
N ARG A 40 -0.04 11.38 2.96
CA ARG A 40 1.20 12.14 2.73
C ARG A 40 2.41 11.31 3.09
N GLY A 41 3.54 11.63 2.48
CA GLY A 41 4.82 11.05 2.84
C GLY A 41 5.50 10.32 1.70
N LEU A 42 6.18 9.23 2.03
CA LEU A 42 7.06 8.50 1.14
C LEU A 42 6.31 7.86 -0.03
N GLY A 43 6.92 7.88 -1.21
CA GLY A 43 6.42 7.13 -2.36
C GLY A 43 5.35 7.84 -3.18
N LYS A 44 5.22 9.14 -3.06
CA LYS A 44 4.26 9.97 -3.81
C LYS A 44 2.82 9.44 -3.69
N PRO A 45 2.22 9.49 -2.48
CA PRO A 45 0.84 9.03 -2.32
C PRO A 45 -0.10 9.82 -3.23
N GLU A 46 -0.97 9.09 -3.94
CA GLU A 46 -1.99 9.70 -4.78
C GLU A 46 -3.28 8.90 -4.76
N PRO A 47 -4.44 9.61 -4.79
CA PRO A 47 -5.73 8.94 -4.86
C PRO A 47 -5.96 8.36 -6.26
N LEU A 48 -6.60 7.21 -6.31
CA LEU A 48 -6.92 6.54 -7.56
C LEU A 48 -8.33 6.92 -8.04
N ARG A 49 -8.64 6.56 -9.29
CA ARG A 49 -9.86 6.96 -9.98
C ARG A 49 -10.66 5.75 -10.46
N TYR A 50 -11.86 6.01 -10.99
CA TYR A 50 -12.73 5.02 -11.62
C TYR A 50 -13.01 3.85 -10.68
N ASP A 51 -12.76 2.64 -11.11
CA ASP A 51 -13.03 1.43 -10.33
C ASP A 51 -12.24 1.36 -9.02
N LEU A 52 -11.13 2.10 -8.95
CA LEU A 52 -10.29 2.17 -7.75
C LEU A 52 -10.50 3.44 -6.93
N LYS A 53 -11.59 4.15 -7.16
CA LYS A 53 -11.93 5.33 -6.37
C LYS A 53 -12.05 4.96 -4.89
N GLY A 54 -11.40 5.75 -4.03
CA GLY A 54 -11.33 5.47 -2.59
C GLY A 54 -10.05 4.75 -2.19
N TYR A 55 -9.32 4.23 -3.16
CA TYR A 55 -8.00 3.66 -2.94
C TYR A 55 -6.92 4.68 -3.18
N TRP A 56 -5.75 4.41 -2.63
CA TRP A 56 -4.54 5.23 -2.78
C TRP A 56 -3.40 4.34 -3.24
N SER A 57 -2.40 4.95 -3.87
CA SER A 57 -1.18 4.23 -4.23
C SER A 57 0.06 4.98 -3.78
N ARG A 58 1.13 4.24 -3.57
CA ARG A 58 2.48 4.77 -3.40
C ARG A 58 3.45 3.96 -4.25
N ARG A 59 4.50 4.61 -4.70
CA ARG A 59 5.51 3.97 -5.56
C ARG A 59 6.45 3.11 -4.72
N ILE A 60 6.55 1.85 -5.09
CA ILE A 60 7.59 0.94 -4.57
C ILE A 60 8.85 1.14 -5.40
N THR A 61 8.71 0.97 -6.72
CA THR A 61 9.73 1.22 -7.74
C THR A 61 9.07 1.99 -8.89
N SER A 62 9.80 2.21 -9.99
CA SER A 62 9.21 2.81 -11.19
C SER A 62 8.06 1.98 -11.76
N GLU A 63 8.09 0.65 -11.57
CA GLU A 63 7.11 -0.28 -12.16
C GLU A 63 6.06 -0.77 -11.16
N HIS A 64 6.36 -0.79 -9.88
CA HIS A 64 5.52 -1.42 -8.87
C HIS A 64 4.91 -0.40 -7.91
N ARG A 65 3.67 -0.68 -7.51
CA ARG A 65 2.91 0.18 -6.60
C ARG A 65 2.34 -0.64 -5.44
N ILE A 66 2.26 0.00 -4.29
CA ILE A 66 1.41 -0.47 -3.21
C ILE A 66 0.07 0.27 -3.34
N VAL A 67 -1.02 -0.49 -3.36
CA VAL A 67 -2.38 0.05 -3.43
C VAL A 67 -3.11 -0.31 -2.14
N TYR A 68 -3.72 0.69 -1.53
CA TYR A 68 -4.35 0.53 -0.21
C TYR A 68 -5.58 1.39 -0.08
N LYS A 69 -6.44 1.01 0.86
CA LYS A 69 -7.64 1.76 1.21
C LYS A 69 -7.66 2.04 2.69
N VAL A 70 -8.01 3.27 3.05
CA VAL A 70 -8.13 3.70 4.44
C VAL A 70 -9.59 3.93 4.75
N SER A 71 -10.05 3.44 5.89
CA SER A 71 -11.42 3.63 6.36
C SER A 71 -11.43 3.83 7.86
N GLY A 72 -12.60 4.21 8.40
CA GLY A 72 -12.75 4.51 9.81
C GLY A 72 -12.30 5.92 10.16
N THR A 73 -12.32 6.22 11.45
CA THR A 73 -12.05 7.55 11.99
C THR A 73 -10.69 7.55 12.69
N LYS A 74 -9.85 8.54 12.34
CA LYS A 74 -8.53 8.70 12.94
C LYS A 74 -8.64 8.77 14.47
N GLY A 75 -7.81 7.96 15.13
CA GLY A 75 -7.75 7.91 16.59
C GLY A 75 -8.86 7.07 17.23
N VAL A 76 -9.78 6.51 16.45
CA VAL A 76 -10.88 5.68 16.93
C VAL A 76 -10.77 4.26 16.38
N ASP A 77 -11.10 4.09 15.09
CA ASP A 77 -11.15 2.78 14.45
C ASP A 77 -10.54 2.78 13.04
N GLN A 78 -9.65 3.72 12.78
CA GLN A 78 -8.98 3.82 11.47
C GLN A 78 -8.23 2.55 11.13
N LYS A 79 -8.40 2.10 9.89
CA LYS A 79 -7.75 0.90 9.38
C LYS A 79 -7.33 1.08 7.94
N CYS A 80 -6.30 0.34 7.55
CA CYS A 80 -5.76 0.32 6.21
C CYS A 80 -5.72 -1.11 5.70
N VAL A 81 -6.24 -1.33 4.50
CA VAL A 81 -6.17 -2.63 3.84
C VAL A 81 -5.29 -2.49 2.61
N ILE A 82 -4.25 -3.31 2.52
CA ILE A 82 -3.35 -3.34 1.38
C ILE A 82 -3.90 -4.34 0.37
N LEU A 83 -4.30 -3.82 -0.80
CA LEU A 83 -4.91 -4.59 -1.87
C LEU A 83 -3.87 -5.33 -2.71
N GLN A 84 -2.76 -4.68 -3.01
CA GLN A 84 -1.66 -5.23 -3.79
C GLN A 84 -0.38 -4.47 -3.48
N CYS A 85 0.76 -5.09 -3.73
CA CYS A 85 2.06 -4.45 -3.62
C CYS A 85 3.04 -4.96 -4.70
N ARG A 86 2.51 -5.32 -5.85
CA ARG A 86 3.28 -5.74 -7.00
C ARG A 86 2.54 -5.30 -8.27
N PHE A 87 3.28 -5.03 -9.33
CA PHE A 87 2.78 -4.53 -10.62
C PHE A 87 2.21 -3.11 -10.52
N HIS A 88 1.85 -2.61 -11.66
CA HIS A 88 1.16 -1.35 -11.83
C HIS A 88 -0.36 -1.62 -11.81
N TYR A 89 -1.12 -0.67 -11.32
CA TYR A 89 -2.58 -0.73 -11.41
C TYR A 89 -3.04 -0.10 -12.73
N GLU A 90 -4.20 -0.49 -13.19
CA GLU A 90 -4.88 0.20 -14.29
C GLU A 90 -6.01 1.04 -13.72
N ASP A 91 -5.99 2.29 -14.12
CA ASP A 91 -6.87 3.32 -13.59
C ASP A 91 -8.03 3.58 -14.55
#